data_69ab7b57be297f4d6a2a9a89e37d2d89
#
_entry.id   69ab7b57be297f4d6a2a9a89e37d2d89
#
_cell.length_a   1.000
_cell.length_b   1.000
_cell.length_c   1.000
_cell.angle_alpha   90.00
_cell.angle_beta   90.00
_cell.angle_gamma   90.00
#
_symmetry.space_group_name_H-M   'P 1'
#
loop_
_entity.id
_entity.type
_entity.pdbx_description
1 polymer ?
#
loop_
_entity_poly.entity_id
_entity_poly.type
_entity_poly.pdbx_seq_one_letter_code
_entity_poly.pdbx_strand_id
1 'polypeptide(L)'
;KNNETYLWYFPDGRKSTVETSTSPDASPTDGWGSSAMLYALFEGLAGIVDEGKLFQRVHLSPRWLAAGRTEASVCATYGASGASFKYMFGHNEPAGTIEMNLTGKAATRLHVLLPRGTKSTEVTVGTKKVKFRNTKIEESSYVDADVDVNKNADILIRYR
;
A
#
# COMPACT_ATOMS: atom_id res chain seq x y z
N LYS A 1 -15.76 -11.97 10.34
CA LYS A 1 -15.74 -11.40 11.71
C LYS A 1 -15.05 -10.06 11.59
N ASN A 2 -15.63 -9.01 12.16
CA ASN A 2 -15.09 -7.67 12.14
C ASN A 2 -13.72 -7.64 12.81
N ASN A 3 -12.80 -6.88 12.25
CA ASN A 3 -11.52 -6.58 12.89
C ASN A 3 -11.80 -5.65 14.08
N GLU A 4 -12.09 -6.23 15.23
CA GLU A 4 -12.28 -5.47 16.46
C GLU A 4 -10.92 -5.32 17.16
N THR A 5 -10.60 -4.10 17.57
CA THR A 5 -9.50 -3.82 18.47
C THR A 5 -10.04 -3.56 19.86
N TYR A 6 -9.36 -4.07 20.86
CA TYR A 6 -9.73 -3.89 22.25
C TYR A 6 -8.87 -2.81 22.87
N LEU A 7 -9.42 -2.09 23.86
CA LEU A 7 -8.73 -0.99 24.50
C LEU A 7 -7.35 -1.41 25.04
N TRP A 8 -7.28 -2.63 25.56
CA TRP A 8 -6.04 -3.26 25.98
C TRP A 8 -6.20 -4.78 26.07
N TYR A 9 -5.06 -5.47 26.13
CA TYR A 9 -5.00 -6.93 26.29
C TYR A 9 -4.23 -7.25 27.55
N PHE A 10 -4.62 -8.34 28.20
CA PHE A 10 -3.82 -8.90 29.27
C PHE A 10 -2.51 -9.49 28.72
N PRO A 11 -1.46 -9.63 29.56
CA PRO A 11 -0.18 -10.22 29.11
C PRO A 11 -0.30 -11.64 28.54
N ASP A 12 -1.34 -12.38 28.90
CA ASP A 12 -1.66 -13.72 28.38
C ASP A 12 -2.46 -13.68 27.07
N GLY A 13 -2.68 -12.49 26.50
CA GLY A 13 -3.40 -12.29 25.25
C GLY A 13 -4.92 -12.27 25.36
N ARG A 14 -5.49 -12.39 26.57
CA ARG A 14 -6.94 -12.21 26.75
C ARG A 14 -7.36 -10.79 26.45
N LYS A 15 -8.52 -10.64 25.89
CA LYS A 15 -9.13 -9.35 25.55
C LYS A 15 -9.68 -8.67 26.81
N SER A 16 -9.62 -7.34 26.87
CA SER A 16 -10.35 -6.57 27.89
C SER A 16 -11.86 -6.74 27.72
N THR A 17 -12.57 -6.64 28.82
CA THR A 17 -14.04 -6.64 28.85
C THR A 17 -14.54 -5.34 29.50
N VAL A 18 -15.85 -5.11 29.51
CA VAL A 18 -16.44 -3.96 30.19
C VAL A 18 -16.05 -3.95 31.68
N GLU A 19 -16.05 -5.13 32.33
CA GLU A 19 -15.72 -5.26 33.74
C GLU A 19 -14.24 -4.98 34.05
N THR A 20 -13.38 -5.15 33.06
CA THR A 20 -11.94 -4.93 33.18
C THR A 20 -11.48 -3.61 32.53
N SER A 21 -12.41 -2.80 32.03
CA SER A 21 -12.12 -1.48 31.48
C SER A 21 -11.77 -0.50 32.58
N THR A 22 -11.03 0.56 32.22
CA THR A 22 -10.60 1.61 33.16
C THR A 22 -11.73 2.57 33.57
N SER A 23 -12.88 2.49 32.91
CA SER A 23 -14.07 3.30 33.19
C SER A 23 -15.32 2.45 33.05
N PRO A 24 -16.34 2.60 33.89
CA PRO A 24 -17.59 1.86 33.81
C PRO A 24 -18.37 2.16 32.51
N ASP A 25 -18.10 3.29 31.87
CA ASP A 25 -18.73 3.70 30.61
C ASP A 25 -17.85 3.39 29.38
N ALA A 26 -16.68 2.82 29.58
CA ALA A 26 -15.78 2.52 28.50
C ALA A 26 -16.23 1.26 27.72
N SER A 27 -16.22 1.35 26.40
CA SER A 27 -16.35 0.17 25.54
C SER A 27 -15.08 -0.67 25.63
N PRO A 28 -15.18 -2.01 25.68
CA PRO A 28 -14.02 -2.89 25.59
C PRO A 28 -13.35 -2.84 24.21
N THR A 29 -14.04 -2.33 23.21
CA THR A 29 -13.54 -2.18 21.84
C THR A 29 -13.20 -0.73 21.54
N ASP A 30 -12.19 -0.53 20.70
CA ASP A 30 -11.62 0.76 20.39
C ASP A 30 -11.60 1.02 18.89
N GLY A 31 -12.29 2.09 18.48
CA GLY A 31 -12.30 2.54 17.09
C GLY A 31 -10.97 3.15 16.64
N TRP A 32 -10.18 3.71 17.56
CA TRP A 32 -8.88 4.30 17.24
C TRP A 32 -7.87 3.25 16.80
N GLY A 33 -7.79 2.14 17.54
CA GLY A 33 -6.91 1.03 17.18
C GLY A 33 -7.31 0.41 15.84
N SER A 34 -8.61 0.27 15.57
CA SER A 34 -9.10 -0.21 14.28
C SER A 34 -8.73 0.74 13.15
N SER A 35 -8.87 2.05 13.36
CA SER A 35 -8.48 3.08 12.38
C SER A 35 -6.98 3.09 12.14
N ALA A 36 -6.16 2.96 13.20
CA ALA A 36 -4.71 2.88 13.08
C ALA A 36 -4.26 1.64 12.30
N MET A 37 -4.90 0.48 12.52
CA MET A 37 -4.63 -0.73 11.74
C MET A 37 -4.98 -0.55 10.26
N LEU A 38 -6.14 0.03 9.95
CA LEU A 38 -6.53 0.30 8.57
C LEU A 38 -5.57 1.27 7.90
N TYR A 39 -5.17 2.33 8.59
CA TYR A 39 -4.17 3.28 8.12
C TYR A 39 -2.83 2.59 7.83
N ALA A 40 -2.33 1.78 8.76
CA ALA A 40 -1.09 1.04 8.60
C ALA A 40 -1.15 0.04 7.43
N LEU A 41 -2.29 -0.60 7.20
CA LEU A 41 -2.47 -1.51 6.08
C LEU A 41 -2.60 -0.77 4.74
N PHE A 42 -3.44 0.27 4.66
CA PHE A 42 -3.70 0.97 3.40
C PHE A 42 -2.55 1.89 3.01
N GLU A 43 -2.17 2.81 3.86
CA GLU A 43 -1.13 3.79 3.54
C GLU A 43 0.28 3.26 3.84
N GLY A 44 0.43 2.48 4.93
CA GLY A 44 1.72 1.95 5.33
C GLY A 44 2.21 0.79 4.48
N LEU A 45 1.40 -0.25 4.27
CA LEU A 45 1.81 -1.48 3.58
C LEU A 45 1.38 -1.49 2.12
N ALA A 46 0.09 -1.29 1.84
CA ALA A 46 -0.42 -1.23 0.47
C ALA A 46 0.02 0.06 -0.24
N GLY A 47 0.32 1.11 0.52
CA GLY A 47 0.92 2.33 0.01
C GLY A 47 -0.02 3.18 -0.83
N ILE A 48 -1.34 3.08 -0.64
CA ILE A 48 -2.31 3.90 -1.38
C ILE A 48 -2.65 5.14 -0.55
N VAL A 49 -2.24 6.31 -1.02
CA VAL A 49 -2.64 7.60 -0.47
C VAL A 49 -3.42 8.37 -1.51
N ASP A 50 -4.68 8.72 -1.22
CA ASP A 50 -5.48 9.60 -2.07
C ASP A 50 -5.12 11.06 -1.81
N GLU A 51 -4.28 11.63 -2.64
CA GLU A 51 -3.84 13.05 -2.58
C GLU A 51 -4.84 14.01 -3.27
N GLY A 52 -5.91 13.47 -3.84
CA GLY A 52 -6.91 14.24 -4.55
C GLY A 52 -8.31 14.07 -3.97
N LYS A 53 -9.26 13.88 -4.85
CA LYS A 53 -10.64 13.49 -4.52
C LYS A 53 -10.96 12.22 -5.29
N LEU A 54 -11.49 11.20 -4.59
CA LEU A 54 -11.97 9.98 -5.24
C LEU A 54 -10.91 9.31 -6.13
N PHE A 55 -9.66 9.27 -5.65
CA PHE A 55 -8.49 8.73 -6.34
C PHE A 55 -8.11 9.46 -7.65
N GLN A 56 -8.47 10.73 -7.82
CA GLN A 56 -8.00 11.49 -8.99
C GLN A 56 -6.48 11.69 -9.01
N ARG A 57 -5.86 11.75 -7.83
CA ARG A 57 -4.41 11.74 -7.65
C ARG A 57 -4.05 10.74 -6.57
N VAL A 58 -3.15 9.83 -6.89
CA VAL A 58 -2.72 8.77 -5.97
C VAL A 58 -1.21 8.81 -5.81
N HIS A 59 -0.74 8.85 -4.57
CA HIS A 59 0.62 8.44 -4.26
C HIS A 59 0.60 6.94 -3.96
N LEU A 60 1.36 6.17 -4.75
CA LEU A 60 1.40 4.71 -4.63
C LEU A 60 2.80 4.25 -4.22
N SER A 61 2.93 3.82 -2.97
CA SER A 61 4.18 3.38 -2.36
C SER A 61 4.05 1.98 -1.74
N PRO A 62 3.90 0.93 -2.53
CA PRO A 62 3.73 -0.44 -2.03
C PRO A 62 5.01 -0.92 -1.32
N ARG A 63 4.85 -1.54 -0.16
CA ARG A 63 5.94 -2.05 0.68
C ARG A 63 5.88 -3.55 0.90
N TRP A 64 5.33 -4.29 -0.06
CA TRP A 64 5.17 -5.74 0.05
C TRP A 64 6.47 -6.48 0.23
N LEU A 65 7.56 -6.00 -0.38
CA LEU A 65 8.89 -6.59 -0.21
C LEU A 65 9.38 -6.50 1.23
N ALA A 66 9.09 -5.39 1.94
CA ALA A 66 9.43 -5.27 3.36
C ALA A 66 8.65 -6.26 4.24
N ALA A 67 7.46 -6.67 3.81
CA ALA A 67 6.65 -7.68 4.46
C ALA A 67 6.95 -9.12 3.97
N GLY A 68 7.98 -9.31 3.16
CA GLY A 68 8.37 -10.62 2.60
C GLY A 68 7.33 -11.19 1.62
N ARG A 69 6.56 -10.33 0.95
CA ARG A 69 5.54 -10.74 -0.02
C ARG A 69 6.00 -10.44 -1.44
N THR A 70 5.89 -11.46 -2.29
CA THR A 70 6.19 -11.37 -3.73
C THR A 70 4.96 -11.10 -4.57
N GLU A 71 3.77 -11.27 -4.03
CA GLU A 71 2.51 -11.02 -4.70
C GLU A 71 1.51 -10.34 -3.76
N ALA A 72 0.70 -9.44 -4.31
CA ALA A 72 -0.41 -8.82 -3.60
C ALA A 72 -1.50 -8.34 -4.57
N SER A 73 -2.74 -8.31 -4.09
CA SER A 73 -3.87 -7.69 -4.77
C SER A 73 -4.59 -6.76 -3.80
N VAL A 74 -4.75 -5.51 -4.20
CA VAL A 74 -5.32 -4.44 -3.36
C VAL A 74 -6.46 -3.75 -4.08
N CYS A 75 -7.54 -3.49 -3.34
CA CYS A 75 -8.67 -2.72 -3.81
C CYS A 75 -9.07 -1.70 -2.74
N ALA A 76 -8.92 -0.42 -3.03
CA ALA A 76 -9.42 0.69 -2.24
C ALA A 76 -10.70 1.23 -2.90
N THR A 77 -11.78 1.38 -2.13
CA THR A 77 -13.06 1.84 -2.65
C THR A 77 -13.76 2.77 -1.67
N TYR A 78 -14.24 3.90 -2.16
CA TYR A 78 -15.17 4.75 -1.43
C TYR A 78 -16.60 4.24 -1.62
N GLY A 79 -17.17 3.64 -0.59
CA GLY A 79 -18.49 3.00 -0.67
C GLY A 79 -19.62 3.91 -1.16
N ALA A 80 -19.60 5.18 -0.74
CA ALA A 80 -20.66 6.14 -1.10
C ALA A 80 -20.64 6.55 -2.58
N SER A 81 -19.46 6.65 -3.21
CA SER A 81 -19.30 7.09 -4.60
C SER A 81 -19.03 5.95 -5.58
N GLY A 82 -18.62 4.79 -5.08
CA GLY A 82 -18.14 3.69 -5.90
C GLY A 82 -16.78 3.93 -6.55
N ALA A 83 -16.15 5.09 -6.29
CA ALA A 83 -14.79 5.37 -6.79
C ALA A 83 -13.82 4.36 -6.21
N SER A 84 -12.95 3.82 -7.08
CA SER A 84 -12.00 2.79 -6.67
C SER A 84 -10.66 2.95 -7.36
N PHE A 85 -9.62 2.55 -6.64
CA PHE A 85 -8.27 2.36 -7.16
C PHE A 85 -7.81 0.96 -6.76
N LYS A 86 -7.32 0.20 -7.73
CA LYS A 86 -6.90 -1.19 -7.55
C LYS A 86 -5.53 -1.39 -8.12
N TYR A 87 -4.78 -2.32 -7.54
CA TYR A 87 -3.58 -2.80 -8.19
C TYR A 87 -3.27 -4.26 -7.83
N MET A 88 -2.59 -4.94 -8.74
CA MET A 88 -1.87 -6.17 -8.49
C MET A 88 -0.38 -5.86 -8.46
N PHE A 89 0.35 -6.54 -7.59
CA PHE A 89 1.80 -6.44 -7.42
C PHE A 89 2.40 -7.83 -7.58
N GLY A 90 3.45 -7.94 -8.39
CA GLY A 90 4.24 -9.13 -8.56
C GLY A 90 5.73 -8.81 -8.51
N HIS A 91 6.52 -9.63 -7.81
CA HIS A 91 7.97 -9.53 -7.77
C HIS A 91 8.60 -10.84 -8.22
N ASN A 92 9.41 -10.77 -9.25
CA ASN A 92 10.19 -11.89 -9.77
C ASN A 92 11.68 -11.61 -9.58
N GLU A 93 12.23 -12.10 -8.48
CA GLU A 93 13.62 -11.86 -8.10
C GLU A 93 14.61 -12.44 -9.13
N PRO A 94 14.44 -13.70 -9.63
CA PRO A 94 15.32 -14.25 -10.67
C PRO A 94 15.36 -13.43 -11.96
N ALA A 95 14.23 -12.81 -12.34
CA ALA A 95 14.15 -11.95 -13.51
C ALA A 95 14.57 -10.50 -13.24
N GLY A 96 14.75 -10.10 -12.00
CA GLY A 96 15.02 -8.71 -11.59
C GLY A 96 13.88 -7.77 -11.96
N THR A 97 12.61 -8.18 -11.73
CA THR A 97 11.44 -7.40 -12.13
C THR A 97 10.43 -7.23 -11.01
N ILE A 98 9.79 -6.06 -10.99
CA ILE A 98 8.54 -5.80 -10.29
C ILE A 98 7.48 -5.45 -11.35
N GLU A 99 6.37 -6.13 -11.29
CA GLU A 99 5.23 -5.94 -12.17
C GLU A 99 4.05 -5.39 -11.38
N MET A 100 3.38 -4.38 -11.93
CA MET A 100 2.18 -3.82 -11.30
C MET A 100 1.11 -3.59 -12.36
N ASN A 101 -0.10 -4.08 -12.11
CA ASN A 101 -1.26 -3.78 -12.94
C ASN A 101 -2.18 -2.86 -12.15
N LEU A 102 -2.30 -1.61 -12.58
CA LEU A 102 -3.13 -0.60 -11.94
C LEU A 102 -4.47 -0.49 -12.66
N THR A 103 -5.55 -0.35 -11.90
CA THR A 103 -6.90 -0.13 -12.43
C THR A 103 -7.55 1.04 -11.71
N GLY A 104 -8.04 2.02 -12.47
CA GLY A 104 -8.69 3.22 -11.97
C GLY A 104 -8.61 4.37 -12.95
N LYS A 105 -8.85 5.58 -12.46
CA LYS A 105 -8.64 6.83 -13.20
C LYS A 105 -7.90 7.81 -12.30
N ALA A 106 -6.57 7.83 -12.39
CA ALA A 106 -5.72 8.56 -11.47
C ALA A 106 -4.43 9.08 -12.14
N ALA A 107 -4.03 10.29 -11.83
CA ALA A 107 -2.64 10.70 -11.95
C ALA A 107 -1.88 10.07 -10.78
N THR A 108 -1.00 9.11 -11.07
CA THR A 108 -0.35 8.29 -10.05
C THR A 108 1.13 8.61 -9.95
N ARG A 109 1.57 8.99 -8.77
CA ARG A 109 2.98 9.11 -8.42
C ARG A 109 3.44 7.83 -7.76
N LEU A 110 4.28 7.08 -8.44
CA LEU A 110 4.88 5.85 -7.94
C LEU A 110 6.09 6.17 -7.06
N HIS A 111 6.21 5.44 -5.94
CA HIS A 111 7.38 5.41 -5.06
C HIS A 111 7.59 3.97 -4.61
N VAL A 112 8.14 3.13 -5.50
CA VAL A 112 8.16 1.67 -5.31
C VAL A 112 9.46 1.25 -4.64
N LEU A 113 9.34 0.55 -3.51
CA LEU A 113 10.47 -0.06 -2.80
C LEU A 113 11.10 -1.14 -3.68
N LEU A 114 12.41 -1.07 -3.85
CA LEU A 114 13.24 -2.06 -4.54
C LEU A 114 13.91 -3.02 -3.54
N PRO A 115 14.36 -4.19 -3.98
CA PRO A 115 15.23 -5.03 -3.17
C PRO A 115 16.47 -4.28 -2.71
N ARG A 116 16.96 -4.63 -1.52
CA ARG A 116 18.10 -3.93 -0.88
C ARG A 116 19.34 -3.95 -1.78
N GLY A 117 19.97 -2.80 -1.93
CA GLY A 117 21.21 -2.66 -2.71
C GLY A 117 21.01 -2.58 -4.22
N THR A 118 19.77 -2.66 -4.72
CA THR A 118 19.47 -2.59 -6.15
C THR A 118 19.08 -1.19 -6.61
N LYS A 119 19.08 -0.98 -7.93
CA LYS A 119 18.60 0.23 -8.60
C LYS A 119 17.76 -0.13 -9.81
N SER A 120 16.72 0.63 -10.07
CA SER A 120 15.96 0.48 -11.31
C SER A 120 16.82 0.86 -12.52
N THR A 121 16.71 0.07 -13.56
CA THR A 121 17.39 0.27 -14.86
C THR A 121 16.40 0.67 -15.95
N GLU A 122 15.14 0.32 -15.78
CA GLU A 122 14.08 0.62 -16.73
C GLU A 122 12.71 0.62 -16.03
N VAL A 123 11.85 1.55 -16.45
CA VAL A 123 10.43 1.57 -16.09
C VAL A 123 9.61 1.72 -17.37
N THR A 124 8.64 0.84 -17.57
CA THR A 124 7.70 0.93 -18.69
C THR A 124 6.26 0.96 -18.22
N VAL A 125 5.40 1.61 -19.02
CA VAL A 125 3.94 1.55 -18.91
C VAL A 125 3.41 0.97 -20.21
N GLY A 126 2.88 -0.23 -20.14
CA GLY A 126 2.66 -1.06 -21.33
C GLY A 126 4.00 -1.27 -22.08
N THR A 127 4.05 -0.83 -23.33
CA THR A 127 5.27 -0.93 -24.16
C THR A 127 6.13 0.34 -24.15
N LYS A 128 5.70 1.42 -23.45
CA LYS A 128 6.39 2.70 -23.50
C LYS A 128 7.31 2.87 -22.30
N LYS A 129 8.57 3.24 -22.55
CA LYS A 129 9.50 3.68 -21.49
C LYS A 129 9.06 5.02 -20.94
N VAL A 130 9.07 5.13 -19.62
CA VAL A 130 8.76 6.38 -18.91
C VAL A 130 9.99 6.91 -18.18
N LYS A 131 10.00 8.21 -17.90
CA LYS A 131 11.05 8.82 -17.07
C LYS A 131 10.88 8.33 -15.63
N PHE A 132 11.99 8.01 -14.99
CA PHE A 132 12.04 7.60 -13.59
C PHE A 132 13.28 8.16 -12.90
N ARG A 133 13.28 8.09 -11.58
CA ARG A 133 14.41 8.45 -10.74
C ARG A 133 14.63 7.36 -9.70
N ASN A 134 15.88 6.97 -9.48
CA ASN A 134 16.24 6.16 -8.33
C ASN A 134 16.44 7.08 -7.12
N THR A 135 15.77 6.77 -6.01
CA THR A 135 15.84 7.50 -4.74
C THR A 135 16.31 6.56 -3.66
N LYS A 136 17.18 7.05 -2.78
CA LYS A 136 17.63 6.31 -1.61
C LYS A 136 17.19 7.06 -0.36
N ILE A 137 16.52 6.37 0.57
CA ILE A 137 16.14 6.87 1.88
C ILE A 137 16.77 5.93 2.89
N GLU A 138 17.76 6.41 3.63
CA GLU A 138 18.61 5.59 4.49
C GLU A 138 19.17 4.39 3.71
N GLU A 139 18.85 3.16 4.13
CA GLU A 139 19.30 1.93 3.47
C GLU A 139 18.32 1.41 2.41
N SER A 140 17.16 2.05 2.25
CA SER A 140 16.12 1.63 1.32
C SER A 140 16.29 2.29 -0.04
N SER A 141 16.17 1.49 -1.09
CA SER A 141 16.18 1.95 -2.49
C SER A 141 14.76 2.02 -3.03
N TYR A 142 14.47 3.07 -3.76
CA TYR A 142 13.16 3.28 -4.39
C TYR A 142 13.31 3.70 -5.84
N VAL A 143 12.26 3.44 -6.61
CA VAL A 143 12.08 4.03 -7.93
C VAL A 143 10.86 4.94 -7.92
N ASP A 144 11.05 6.17 -8.39
CA ASP A 144 9.99 7.19 -8.53
C ASP A 144 9.64 7.35 -10.01
N ALA A 145 8.36 7.35 -10.33
CA ALA A 145 7.86 7.63 -11.68
C ALA A 145 6.43 8.18 -11.62
N ASP A 146 6.08 9.05 -12.56
CA ASP A 146 4.71 9.53 -12.73
C ASP A 146 4.01 8.74 -13.84
N VAL A 147 2.79 8.26 -13.56
CA VAL A 147 1.99 7.44 -14.46
C VAL A 147 0.55 7.91 -14.47
N ASP A 148 0.01 8.17 -15.64
CA ASP A 148 -1.42 8.42 -15.82
C ASP A 148 -2.16 7.10 -16.04
N VAL A 149 -2.99 6.72 -15.07
CA VAL A 149 -3.88 5.56 -15.17
C VAL A 149 -5.20 6.02 -15.76
N ASN A 150 -5.51 5.55 -16.95
CA ASN A 150 -6.81 5.77 -17.59
C ASN A 150 -7.44 4.42 -17.91
N LYS A 151 -8.21 3.90 -16.96
CA LYS A 151 -8.80 2.57 -16.88
C LYS A 151 -7.82 1.50 -16.41
N ASN A 152 -6.73 1.22 -17.15
CA ASN A 152 -5.69 0.27 -16.77
C ASN A 152 -4.31 0.80 -17.15
N ALA A 153 -3.29 0.41 -16.37
CA ALA A 153 -1.89 0.64 -16.68
C ALA A 153 -1.04 -0.55 -16.20
N ASP A 154 -0.34 -1.19 -17.15
CA ASP A 154 0.62 -2.27 -16.85
C ASP A 154 2.00 -1.65 -16.69
N ILE A 155 2.59 -1.79 -15.53
CA ILE A 155 3.88 -1.23 -15.18
C ILE A 155 4.88 -2.36 -15.01
N LEU A 156 6.02 -2.24 -15.66
CA LEU A 156 7.16 -3.11 -15.45
C LEU A 156 8.37 -2.29 -15.02
N ILE A 157 8.92 -2.64 -13.87
CA ILE A 157 10.16 -2.07 -13.33
C ILE A 157 11.23 -3.16 -13.41
N ARG A 158 12.34 -2.88 -14.12
CA ARG A 158 13.53 -3.74 -14.15
C ARG A 158 14.58 -3.15 -13.22
N TYR A 159 15.24 -3.98 -12.43
CA TYR A 159 16.27 -3.55 -11.50
C TYR A 159 17.49 -4.52 -11.54
N ARG A 160 18.61 -4.07 -11.02
CA ARG A 160 19.84 -4.85 -10.83
C ARG A 160 20.64 -4.33 -9.64
#